data_6e8c7925e8ddb07e7885289e67d5d810
#
_entry.id   6e8c7925e8ddb07e7885289e67d5d810
#
_cell.length_a   1.000
_cell.length_b   1.000
_cell.length_c   1.000
_cell.angle_alpha   90.00
_cell.angle_beta   90.00
_cell.angle_gamma   90.00
#
_symmetry.space_group_name_H-M   'P 1'
#
loop_
_entity.id
_entity.type
_entity.pdbx_description
1 polymer ?
#
loop_
_entity_poly.entity_id
_entity_poly.type
_entity_poly.pdbx_seq_one_letter_code
_entity_poly.pdbx_strand_id
1 'polypeptide(L)'
;HSGAGKSTLIRMINRLEEPSGGRLLIGGEDVTALDADGLRALRRRIGMIFQHFNLLSSRTVAGNVAFPLELAGTPKAEIDARVAELLQTVGLEAHAQKYPAQLSGGQKQRVGIARALATRPQILLCDEATSALDPQTTASVLSLLSKINRELGLTIVLITHEMDVIRRVCDRVAVLDAGQMVETGPVTRVFLHPQHPTTRRFVSESEHVDEGALHRDFDAVGGRIVRLTFLGGDTYEPLLGSVARQTGVD
;
A
#
# COMPACT_ATOMS: atom_id res chain seq x y z
N HIS A 1 -2.25 -3.43 -14.83
CA HIS A 1 -2.07 -4.79 -15.37
C HIS A 1 -0.71 -5.36 -14.94
N SER A 2 -0.60 -6.70 -14.90
CA SER A 2 0.68 -7.38 -14.75
C SER A 2 1.62 -6.93 -15.88
N GLY A 3 2.91 -6.73 -15.58
CA GLY A 3 3.88 -6.31 -16.61
C GLY A 3 4.04 -4.79 -16.85
N ALA A 4 3.29 -3.94 -16.17
CA ALA A 4 3.43 -2.47 -16.33
C ALA A 4 4.71 -1.87 -15.72
N GLY A 5 5.63 -2.69 -15.16
CA GLY A 5 6.88 -2.22 -14.57
C GLY A 5 6.82 -1.78 -13.11
N LYS A 6 5.69 -1.99 -12.42
CA LYS A 6 5.49 -1.55 -11.01
C LYS A 6 6.52 -2.15 -10.04
N SER A 7 6.70 -3.47 -10.06
CA SER A 7 7.66 -4.15 -9.18
C SER A 7 9.11 -3.79 -9.54
N THR A 8 9.42 -3.53 -10.80
CA THR A 8 10.72 -3.02 -11.22
C THR A 8 10.97 -1.63 -10.64
N LEU A 9 9.96 -0.72 -10.73
CA LEU A 9 10.08 0.62 -10.17
C LEU A 9 10.33 0.61 -8.66
N ILE A 10 9.59 -0.20 -7.88
CA ILE A 10 9.78 -0.26 -6.42
C ILE A 10 11.17 -0.84 -6.07
N ARG A 11 11.67 -1.78 -6.87
CA ARG A 11 13.01 -2.35 -6.68
C ARG A 11 14.13 -1.38 -7.05
N MET A 12 13.88 -0.43 -7.94
CA MET A 12 14.83 0.67 -8.21
C MET A 12 14.97 1.60 -7.00
N ILE A 13 13.90 1.82 -6.21
CA ILE A 13 13.96 2.71 -5.04
C ILE A 13 14.99 2.24 -4.01
N ASN A 14 15.16 0.95 -3.81
CA ASN A 14 16.18 0.37 -2.92
C ASN A 14 17.38 -0.21 -3.68
N ARG A 15 17.48 0.10 -4.98
CA ARG A 15 18.52 -0.37 -5.90
C ARG A 15 18.75 -1.88 -5.85
N LEU A 16 17.68 -2.66 -5.77
CA LEU A 16 17.70 -4.10 -6.10
C LEU A 16 17.74 -4.29 -7.63
N GLU A 17 17.19 -3.29 -8.37
CA GLU A 17 17.33 -3.14 -9.81
C GLU A 17 18.01 -1.80 -10.08
N GLU A 18 19.02 -1.81 -10.96
CA GLU A 18 19.73 -0.59 -11.33
C GLU A 18 18.97 0.17 -12.41
N PRO A 19 18.69 1.48 -12.22
CA PRO A 19 18.12 2.30 -13.29
C PRO A 19 19.15 2.48 -14.42
N SER A 20 18.71 2.34 -15.67
CA SER A 20 19.56 2.56 -16.83
C SER A 20 19.84 4.05 -17.12
N GLY A 21 19.16 4.95 -16.42
CA GLY A 21 19.36 6.40 -16.54
C GLY A 21 18.46 7.19 -15.61
N GLY A 22 18.65 8.50 -15.58
CA GLY A 22 17.92 9.40 -14.69
C GLY A 22 18.54 9.51 -13.28
N ARG A 23 17.82 10.13 -12.36
CA ARG A 23 18.22 10.29 -10.96
C ARG A 23 17.08 9.87 -10.03
N LEU A 24 17.43 9.26 -8.92
CA LEU A 24 16.49 8.93 -7.87
C LEU A 24 16.89 9.68 -6.59
N LEU A 25 16.01 10.57 -6.14
CA LEU A 25 16.24 11.37 -4.94
C LEU A 25 15.41 10.85 -3.77
N ILE A 26 16.05 10.55 -2.64
CA ILE A 26 15.40 10.16 -1.39
C ILE A 26 15.88 11.13 -0.29
N GLY A 27 14.95 11.90 0.26
CA GLY A 27 15.29 12.93 1.26
C GLY A 27 16.29 13.97 0.73
N GLY A 28 16.29 14.24 -0.60
CA GLY A 28 17.23 15.15 -1.25
C GLY A 28 18.58 14.52 -1.65
N GLU A 29 18.86 13.29 -1.24
CA GLU A 29 20.06 12.54 -1.58
C GLU A 29 19.89 11.79 -2.89
N ASP A 30 20.84 11.93 -3.83
CA ASP A 30 20.84 11.15 -5.07
C ASP A 30 21.35 9.73 -4.80
N VAL A 31 20.41 8.79 -4.70
CA VAL A 31 20.74 7.40 -4.37
C VAL A 31 21.31 6.61 -5.55
N THR A 32 21.25 7.15 -6.77
CA THR A 32 21.84 6.50 -7.95
C THR A 32 23.37 6.58 -7.93
N ALA A 33 23.93 7.58 -7.24
CA ALA A 33 25.37 7.82 -7.15
C ALA A 33 26.03 7.14 -5.93
N LEU A 34 25.26 6.45 -5.07
CA LEU A 34 25.79 5.82 -3.86
C LEU A 34 26.72 4.65 -4.19
N ASP A 35 27.83 4.56 -3.48
CA ASP A 35 28.70 3.39 -3.44
C ASP A 35 28.09 2.23 -2.62
N ALA A 36 28.82 1.14 -2.47
CA ALA A 36 28.35 -0.03 -1.77
C ALA A 36 28.04 0.22 -0.29
N ASP A 37 28.77 1.09 0.38
CA ASP A 37 28.55 1.44 1.78
C ASP A 37 27.36 2.36 1.95
N GLY A 38 27.25 3.40 1.11
CA GLY A 38 26.08 4.26 1.03
C GLY A 38 24.80 3.48 0.72
N LEU A 39 24.88 2.51 -0.18
CA LEU A 39 23.75 1.65 -0.52
C LEU A 39 23.34 0.74 0.65
N ARG A 40 24.29 0.21 1.42
CA ARG A 40 23.98 -0.53 2.66
C ARG A 40 23.30 0.36 3.69
N ALA A 41 23.78 1.60 3.86
CA ALA A 41 23.18 2.58 4.75
C ALA A 41 21.77 2.99 4.32
N LEU A 42 21.54 3.22 3.01
CA LEU A 42 20.24 3.48 2.43
C LEU A 42 19.27 2.34 2.73
N ARG A 43 19.65 1.09 2.46
CA ARG A 43 18.77 -0.09 2.65
C ARG A 43 18.37 -0.31 4.11
N ARG A 44 19.14 0.17 5.09
CA ARG A 44 18.72 0.17 6.51
C ARG A 44 17.60 1.16 6.80
N ARG A 45 17.48 2.22 5.98
CA ARG A 45 16.44 3.26 6.09
C ARG A 45 15.18 2.89 5.31
N ILE A 46 15.18 1.79 4.58
CA ILE A 46 14.08 1.31 3.75
C ILE A 46 13.66 -0.08 4.23
N GLY A 47 12.42 -0.22 4.68
CA GLY A 47 11.79 -1.52 4.91
C GLY A 47 11.13 -2.02 3.63
N MET A 48 11.10 -3.33 3.42
CA MET A 48 10.42 -3.92 2.27
C MET A 48 9.55 -5.09 2.68
N ILE A 49 8.30 -5.05 2.24
CA ILE A 49 7.30 -6.10 2.37
C ILE A 49 7.07 -6.70 0.99
N PHE A 50 7.17 -8.01 0.88
CA PHE A 50 7.09 -8.76 -0.37
C PHE A 50 5.75 -9.46 -0.52
N GLN A 51 5.32 -9.67 -1.74
CA GLN A 51 4.12 -10.42 -2.11
C GLN A 51 4.05 -11.83 -1.49
N HIS A 52 5.14 -12.56 -1.49
CA HIS A 52 5.24 -13.95 -0.98
C HIS A 52 5.87 -14.04 0.42
N PHE A 53 5.73 -12.99 1.26
CA PHE A 53 6.24 -12.89 2.63
C PHE A 53 7.77 -12.99 2.76
N ASN A 54 8.45 -13.81 1.99
CA ASN A 54 9.90 -14.07 1.99
C ASN A 54 10.47 -14.31 3.39
N LEU A 55 9.75 -15.07 4.23
CA LEU A 55 10.20 -15.42 5.57
C LEU A 55 11.25 -16.52 5.52
N LEU A 56 12.22 -16.44 6.41
CA LEU A 56 13.23 -17.48 6.59
C LEU A 56 12.58 -18.66 7.29
N SER A 57 12.40 -19.76 6.55
CA SER A 57 11.70 -20.97 7.02
C SER A 57 12.40 -21.68 8.20
N SER A 58 13.72 -21.52 8.28
CA SER A 58 14.57 -22.09 9.33
C SER A 58 14.60 -21.24 10.62
N ARG A 59 13.96 -20.09 10.63
CA ARG A 59 13.89 -19.19 11.78
C ARG A 59 12.47 -19.08 12.34
N THR A 60 12.36 -18.92 13.64
CA THR A 60 11.09 -18.59 14.30
C THR A 60 10.58 -17.22 13.87
N VAL A 61 9.36 -16.84 14.27
CA VAL A 61 8.80 -15.52 14.11
C VAL A 61 9.72 -14.46 14.70
N ALA A 62 10.12 -14.61 15.96
CA ALA A 62 11.08 -13.70 16.61
C ALA A 62 12.41 -13.62 15.85
N GLY A 63 12.94 -14.78 15.40
CA GLY A 63 14.17 -14.83 14.62
C GLY A 63 14.07 -14.16 13.25
N ASN A 64 12.90 -14.20 12.60
CA ASN A 64 12.66 -13.45 11.36
C ASN A 64 12.68 -11.93 11.60
N VAL A 65 12.07 -11.46 12.67
CA VAL A 65 12.04 -10.04 13.02
C VAL A 65 13.42 -9.55 13.49
N ALA A 66 14.17 -10.38 14.22
CA ALA A 66 15.53 -10.08 14.69
C ALA A 66 16.56 -9.97 13.55
N PHE A 67 16.36 -10.70 12.45
CA PHE A 67 17.37 -10.90 11.41
C PHE A 67 17.96 -9.60 10.84
N PRO A 68 17.19 -8.55 10.49
CA PRO A 68 17.77 -7.30 10.01
C PRO A 68 18.63 -6.58 11.04
N LEU A 69 18.30 -6.71 12.34
CA LEU A 69 19.06 -6.11 13.44
C LEU A 69 20.37 -6.88 13.71
N GLU A 70 20.35 -8.20 13.58
CA GLU A 70 21.55 -9.03 13.64
C GLU A 70 22.54 -8.65 12.53
N LEU A 71 22.06 -8.48 11.30
CA LEU A 71 22.87 -8.03 10.17
C LEU A 71 23.42 -6.60 10.37
N ALA A 72 22.68 -5.76 11.10
CA ALA A 72 23.14 -4.42 11.45
C ALA A 72 24.17 -4.40 12.58
N GLY A 73 24.45 -5.54 13.24
CA GLY A 73 25.36 -5.63 14.37
C GLY A 73 24.79 -5.04 15.66
N THR A 74 23.46 -4.98 15.79
CA THR A 74 22.77 -4.45 16.98
C THR A 74 23.04 -5.35 18.20
N PRO A 75 23.27 -4.79 19.40
CA PRO A 75 23.44 -5.57 20.62
C PRO A 75 22.22 -6.45 20.94
N LYS A 76 22.47 -7.65 21.47
CA LYS A 76 21.44 -8.66 21.73
C LYS A 76 20.27 -8.13 22.58
N ALA A 77 20.57 -7.39 23.64
CA ALA A 77 19.53 -6.83 24.51
C ALA A 77 18.61 -5.84 23.78
N GLU A 78 19.15 -5.03 22.88
CA GLU A 78 18.37 -4.11 22.05
C GLU A 78 17.53 -4.87 21.02
N ILE A 79 18.08 -5.95 20.43
CA ILE A 79 17.32 -6.82 19.52
C ILE A 79 16.12 -7.42 20.25
N ASP A 80 16.31 -7.99 21.43
CA ASP A 80 15.26 -8.66 22.18
C ASP A 80 14.14 -7.68 22.55
N ALA A 81 14.50 -6.48 23.02
CA ALA A 81 13.53 -5.42 23.34
C ALA A 81 12.76 -4.98 22.08
N ARG A 82 13.47 -4.75 20.96
CA ARG A 82 12.84 -4.30 19.71
C ARG A 82 11.93 -5.38 19.09
N VAL A 83 12.32 -6.64 19.14
CA VAL A 83 11.50 -7.76 18.68
C VAL A 83 10.22 -7.86 19.50
N ALA A 84 10.29 -7.77 20.83
CA ALA A 84 9.11 -7.79 21.69
C ALA A 84 8.14 -6.66 21.36
N GLU A 85 8.63 -5.42 21.22
CA GLU A 85 7.85 -4.25 20.82
C GLU A 85 7.13 -4.47 19.48
N LEU A 86 7.87 -4.96 18.48
CA LEU A 86 7.32 -5.16 17.14
C LEU A 86 6.30 -6.30 17.09
N LEU A 87 6.52 -7.39 17.82
CA LEU A 87 5.55 -8.47 17.92
C LEU A 87 4.27 -8.01 18.59
N GLN A 88 4.35 -7.16 19.59
CA GLN A 88 3.20 -6.50 20.21
C GLN A 88 2.47 -5.61 19.21
N THR A 89 3.19 -4.77 18.46
CA THR A 89 2.62 -3.88 17.44
C THR A 89 1.80 -4.64 16.40
N VAL A 90 2.25 -5.82 15.98
CA VAL A 90 1.57 -6.63 14.97
C VAL A 90 0.63 -7.70 15.56
N GLY A 91 0.54 -7.82 16.91
CA GLY A 91 -0.33 -8.76 17.62
C GLY A 91 0.10 -10.23 17.46
N LEU A 92 1.41 -10.51 17.56
CA LEU A 92 1.98 -11.84 17.37
C LEU A 92 2.85 -12.31 18.56
N GLU A 93 2.72 -11.74 19.74
CA GLU A 93 3.53 -12.08 20.92
C GLU A 93 3.44 -13.58 21.25
N ALA A 94 2.22 -14.14 21.24
CA ALA A 94 1.98 -15.56 21.50
C ALA A 94 2.55 -16.50 20.40
N HIS A 95 3.02 -15.93 19.29
CA HIS A 95 3.55 -16.68 18.14
C HIS A 95 5.07 -16.56 18.01
N ALA A 96 5.76 -15.87 18.91
CA ALA A 96 7.19 -15.55 18.82
C ALA A 96 8.09 -16.75 18.52
N GLN A 97 7.78 -17.92 19.10
CA GLN A 97 8.56 -19.15 18.95
C GLN A 97 8.08 -20.07 17.82
N LYS A 98 6.98 -19.72 17.13
CA LYS A 98 6.50 -20.50 15.98
C LYS A 98 7.36 -20.29 14.75
N TYR A 99 7.38 -21.28 13.88
CA TYR A 99 8.00 -21.20 12.56
C TYR A 99 6.98 -20.78 11.49
N PRO A 100 7.43 -20.21 10.36
CA PRO A 100 6.53 -19.77 9.29
C PRO A 100 5.54 -20.83 8.80
N ALA A 101 5.92 -22.10 8.79
CA ALA A 101 5.03 -23.20 8.39
C ALA A 101 3.80 -23.36 9.30
N GLN A 102 3.85 -22.85 10.54
CA GLN A 102 2.80 -22.95 11.54
C GLN A 102 1.86 -21.72 11.55
N LEU A 103 2.01 -20.81 10.58
CA LEU A 103 1.30 -19.53 10.52
C LEU A 103 0.31 -19.49 9.36
N SER A 104 -0.82 -18.79 9.58
CA SER A 104 -1.72 -18.40 8.48
C SER A 104 -1.06 -17.36 7.55
N GLY A 105 -1.61 -17.14 6.35
CA GLY A 105 -1.14 -16.12 5.41
C GLY A 105 -1.07 -14.72 6.03
N GLY A 106 -2.13 -14.30 6.73
CA GLY A 106 -2.17 -13.01 7.42
C GLY A 106 -1.16 -12.89 8.55
N GLN A 107 -0.90 -13.98 9.30
CA GLN A 107 0.15 -14.00 10.31
C GLN A 107 1.54 -13.88 9.69
N LYS A 108 1.81 -14.60 8.59
CA LYS A 108 3.07 -14.47 7.83
C LYS A 108 3.28 -13.03 7.35
N GLN A 109 2.22 -12.38 6.85
CA GLN A 109 2.29 -10.98 6.41
C GLN A 109 2.63 -10.04 7.57
N ARG A 110 2.00 -10.22 8.73
CA ARG A 110 2.31 -9.44 9.94
C ARG A 110 3.76 -9.64 10.40
N VAL A 111 4.32 -10.84 10.29
CA VAL A 111 5.75 -11.08 10.54
C VAL A 111 6.61 -10.32 9.54
N GLY A 112 6.23 -10.32 8.25
CA GLY A 112 6.91 -9.55 7.21
C GLY A 112 6.91 -8.04 7.50
N ILE A 113 5.78 -7.51 7.98
CA ILE A 113 5.67 -6.11 8.41
C ILE A 113 6.59 -5.83 9.61
N ALA A 114 6.53 -6.63 10.66
CA ALA A 114 7.39 -6.48 11.83
C ALA A 114 8.88 -6.51 11.46
N ARG A 115 9.29 -7.45 10.61
CA ARG A 115 10.66 -7.53 10.10
C ARG A 115 11.07 -6.29 9.31
N ALA A 116 10.19 -5.77 8.45
CA ALA A 116 10.45 -4.58 7.65
C ALA A 116 10.61 -3.31 8.52
N LEU A 117 9.97 -3.28 9.70
CA LEU A 117 10.05 -2.18 10.67
C LEU A 117 11.24 -2.29 11.65
N ALA A 118 11.95 -3.42 11.66
CA ALA A 118 12.96 -3.72 12.67
C ALA A 118 14.04 -2.61 12.78
N THR A 119 14.57 -2.15 11.66
CA THR A 119 15.63 -1.15 11.56
C THR A 119 15.13 0.30 11.72
N ARG A 120 13.90 0.54 12.12
CA ARG A 120 13.26 1.89 12.16
C ARG A 120 13.40 2.63 10.83
N PRO A 121 12.86 2.07 9.73
CA PRO A 121 12.99 2.67 8.41
C PRO A 121 12.26 4.01 8.34
N GLN A 122 12.64 4.85 7.37
CA GLN A 122 11.93 6.08 7.00
C GLN A 122 10.90 5.83 5.89
N ILE A 123 11.17 4.79 5.08
CA ILE A 123 10.34 4.42 3.94
C ILE A 123 9.99 2.93 4.05
N LEU A 124 8.74 2.61 3.80
CA LEU A 124 8.24 1.23 3.71
C LEU A 124 7.76 0.96 2.29
N LEU A 125 8.40 0.03 1.61
CA LEU A 125 8.04 -0.41 0.27
C LEU A 125 7.17 -1.67 0.38
N CYS A 126 5.98 -1.66 -0.23
CA CYS A 126 5.03 -2.76 -0.21
C CYS A 126 4.79 -3.24 -1.65
N ASP A 127 5.37 -4.35 -2.02
CA ASP A 127 5.19 -4.98 -3.35
C ASP A 127 4.04 -5.99 -3.27
N GLU A 128 2.85 -5.58 -3.70
CA GLU A 128 1.60 -6.38 -3.67
C GLU A 128 1.35 -7.10 -2.33
N ALA A 129 1.51 -6.38 -1.24
CA ALA A 129 1.52 -6.92 0.13
C ALA A 129 0.22 -7.61 0.57
N THR A 130 -0.87 -7.49 -0.20
CA THR A 130 -2.18 -8.06 0.13
C THR A 130 -2.72 -9.04 -0.90
N SER A 131 -2.09 -9.17 -2.06
CA SER A 131 -2.61 -9.96 -3.19
C SER A 131 -2.77 -11.47 -2.91
N ALA A 132 -2.08 -12.00 -1.91
CA ALA A 132 -2.17 -13.42 -1.52
C ALA A 132 -3.08 -13.66 -0.29
N LEU A 133 -3.87 -12.66 0.12
CA LEU A 133 -4.70 -12.69 1.32
C LEU A 133 -6.20 -12.67 0.96
N ASP A 134 -7.02 -13.23 1.82
CA ASP A 134 -8.46 -13.07 1.74
C ASP A 134 -8.90 -11.63 2.07
N PRO A 135 -10.10 -11.19 1.66
CA PRO A 135 -10.54 -9.80 1.83
C PRO A 135 -10.56 -9.30 3.28
N GLN A 136 -10.92 -10.15 4.25
CA GLN A 136 -10.97 -9.79 5.65
C GLN A 136 -9.56 -9.60 6.22
N THR A 137 -8.65 -10.48 5.88
CA THR A 137 -7.24 -10.40 6.26
C THR A 137 -6.57 -9.18 5.59
N THR A 138 -6.88 -8.91 4.32
CA THR A 138 -6.44 -7.70 3.60
C THR A 138 -6.85 -6.44 4.35
N ALA A 139 -8.12 -6.30 4.72
CA ALA A 139 -8.61 -5.15 5.48
C ALA A 139 -7.87 -4.96 6.81
N SER A 140 -7.60 -6.06 7.51
CA SER A 140 -6.85 -6.06 8.77
C SER A 140 -5.39 -5.62 8.60
N VAL A 141 -4.69 -6.10 7.56
CA VAL A 141 -3.32 -5.71 7.24
C VAL A 141 -3.23 -4.25 6.83
N LEU A 142 -4.16 -3.76 6.00
CA LEU A 142 -4.22 -2.36 5.59
C LEU A 142 -4.48 -1.41 6.77
N SER A 143 -5.38 -1.78 7.68
CA SER A 143 -5.62 -1.04 8.92
C SER A 143 -4.37 -0.96 9.79
N LEU A 144 -3.60 -2.06 9.90
CA LEU A 144 -2.33 -2.09 10.60
C LEU A 144 -1.30 -1.16 9.93
N LEU A 145 -1.16 -1.20 8.60
CA LEU A 145 -0.25 -0.31 7.86
C LEU A 145 -0.63 1.16 8.04
N SER A 146 -1.93 1.51 7.99
CA SER A 146 -2.40 2.87 8.21
C SER A 146 -2.13 3.35 9.64
N LYS A 147 -2.28 2.46 10.64
CA LYS A 147 -1.92 2.76 12.03
C LYS A 147 -0.43 3.06 12.15
N ILE A 148 0.42 2.18 11.62
CA ILE A 148 1.88 2.33 11.63
C ILE A 148 2.32 3.62 10.93
N ASN A 149 1.72 3.94 9.77
CA ASN A 149 2.01 5.17 9.04
C ASN A 149 1.77 6.41 9.92
N ARG A 150 0.60 6.49 10.59
CA ARG A 150 0.26 7.62 11.46
C ARG A 150 1.13 7.72 12.71
N GLU A 151 1.43 6.58 13.35
CA GLU A 151 2.19 6.55 14.60
C GLU A 151 3.68 6.82 14.40
N LEU A 152 4.25 6.34 13.29
CA LEU A 152 5.69 6.44 13.02
C LEU A 152 6.05 7.52 11.99
N GLY A 153 5.09 8.16 11.33
CA GLY A 153 5.34 9.17 10.30
C GLY A 153 6.09 8.63 9.07
N LEU A 154 5.93 7.36 8.75
CA LEU A 154 6.62 6.71 7.63
C LEU A 154 6.07 7.17 6.28
N THR A 155 6.93 7.23 5.27
CA THR A 155 6.47 7.23 3.87
C THR A 155 6.23 5.80 3.42
N ILE A 156 4.99 5.45 3.05
CA ILE A 156 4.66 4.12 2.51
C ILE A 156 4.46 4.23 1.01
N VAL A 157 5.20 3.43 0.25
CA VAL A 157 5.00 3.23 -1.20
C VAL A 157 4.38 1.86 -1.41
N LEU A 158 3.13 1.84 -1.85
CA LEU A 158 2.36 0.62 -2.02
C LEU A 158 2.11 0.33 -3.50
N ILE A 159 2.47 -0.86 -3.95
CA ILE A 159 2.06 -1.39 -5.25
C ILE A 159 0.84 -2.27 -5.06
N THR A 160 -0.20 -1.99 -5.82
CA THR A 160 -1.40 -2.80 -5.90
C THR A 160 -2.09 -2.61 -7.25
N HIS A 161 -2.91 -3.56 -7.63
CA HIS A 161 -3.87 -3.44 -8.72
C HIS A 161 -5.32 -3.33 -8.19
N GLU A 162 -5.50 -3.32 -6.87
CA GLU A 162 -6.78 -3.21 -6.19
C GLU A 162 -7.12 -1.74 -5.93
N MET A 163 -8.10 -1.19 -6.65
CA MET A 163 -8.50 0.21 -6.52
C MET A 163 -9.06 0.54 -5.14
N ASP A 164 -9.76 -0.41 -4.51
CA ASP A 164 -10.29 -0.24 -3.15
C ASP A 164 -9.19 -0.07 -2.10
N VAL A 165 -8.05 -0.75 -2.29
CA VAL A 165 -6.87 -0.55 -1.44
C VAL A 165 -6.37 0.88 -1.55
N ILE A 166 -6.24 1.39 -2.78
CA ILE A 166 -5.78 2.78 -3.02
C ILE A 166 -6.72 3.78 -2.36
N ARG A 167 -8.03 3.64 -2.56
CA ARG A 167 -9.06 4.53 -1.96
C ARG A 167 -9.00 4.58 -0.44
N ARG A 168 -8.71 3.43 0.20
CA ARG A 168 -8.77 3.28 1.65
C ARG A 168 -7.56 3.82 2.39
N VAL A 169 -6.37 3.70 1.82
CA VAL A 169 -5.12 3.90 2.57
C VAL A 169 -4.11 4.82 1.92
N CYS A 170 -4.34 5.29 0.68
CA CYS A 170 -3.38 6.12 -0.02
C CYS A 170 -3.83 7.58 -0.09
N ASP A 171 -2.89 8.51 0.10
CA ASP A 171 -3.12 9.96 -0.10
C ASP A 171 -2.93 10.34 -1.57
N ARG A 172 -1.99 9.71 -2.23
CA ARG A 172 -1.60 9.97 -3.64
C ARG A 172 -1.50 8.67 -4.40
N VAL A 173 -1.73 8.77 -5.70
CA VAL A 173 -1.61 7.64 -6.63
C VAL A 173 -0.77 8.04 -7.85
N ALA A 174 -0.03 7.07 -8.37
CA ALA A 174 0.60 7.12 -9.69
C ALA A 174 0.14 5.91 -10.49
N VAL A 175 -0.39 6.15 -11.67
CA VAL A 175 -0.87 5.12 -12.59
C VAL A 175 0.24 4.82 -13.59
N LEU A 176 0.65 3.55 -13.66
CA LEU A 176 1.63 3.06 -14.62
C LEU A 176 0.93 2.23 -15.70
N ASP A 177 1.30 2.50 -16.94
CA ASP A 177 0.86 1.74 -18.10
C ASP A 177 2.03 1.58 -19.08
N ALA A 178 2.27 0.36 -19.54
CA ALA A 178 3.37 0.04 -20.47
C ALA A 178 4.74 0.65 -20.10
N GLY A 179 5.08 0.66 -18.81
CA GLY A 179 6.34 1.22 -18.29
C GLY A 179 6.37 2.74 -18.15
N GLN A 180 5.28 3.44 -18.46
CA GLN A 180 5.17 4.90 -18.34
C GLN A 180 4.24 5.30 -17.19
N MET A 181 4.58 6.40 -16.52
CA MET A 181 3.68 7.04 -15.57
C MET A 181 2.71 7.91 -16.36
N VAL A 182 1.46 7.44 -16.51
CA VAL A 182 0.45 8.09 -17.36
C VAL A 182 -0.41 9.10 -16.61
N GLU A 183 -0.53 8.95 -15.31
CA GLU A 183 -1.26 9.90 -14.46
C GLU A 183 -0.78 9.84 -13.02
N THR A 184 -0.74 10.99 -12.32
CA THR A 184 -0.39 11.08 -10.90
C THR A 184 -1.12 12.23 -10.21
N GLY A 185 -1.44 12.06 -8.94
CA GLY A 185 -2.09 13.11 -8.14
C GLY A 185 -2.64 12.61 -6.81
N PRO A 186 -3.35 13.49 -6.07
CA PRO A 186 -4.17 13.07 -4.94
C PRO A 186 -5.20 12.02 -5.39
N VAL A 187 -5.45 11.01 -4.55
CA VAL A 187 -6.38 9.91 -4.85
C VAL A 187 -7.76 10.44 -5.23
N THR A 188 -8.29 11.38 -4.46
CA THR A 188 -9.60 12.01 -4.72
C THR A 188 -9.68 12.61 -6.12
N ARG A 189 -8.66 13.37 -6.55
CA ARG A 189 -8.64 13.98 -7.88
C ARG A 189 -8.58 12.94 -9.01
N VAL A 190 -7.68 11.96 -8.88
CA VAL A 190 -7.46 10.95 -9.93
C VAL A 190 -8.67 10.04 -10.09
N PHE A 191 -9.37 9.72 -9.00
CA PHE A 191 -10.56 8.88 -9.04
C PHE A 191 -11.82 9.63 -9.49
N LEU A 192 -11.98 10.89 -9.11
CA LEU A 192 -13.17 11.68 -9.50
C LEU A 192 -13.05 12.27 -10.91
N HIS A 193 -11.84 12.59 -11.33
CA HIS A 193 -11.57 13.28 -12.61
C HIS A 193 -10.40 12.62 -13.34
N PRO A 194 -10.49 11.31 -13.67
CA PRO A 194 -9.44 10.59 -14.38
C PRO A 194 -9.24 11.18 -15.78
N GLN A 195 -7.99 11.55 -16.10
CA GLN A 195 -7.66 12.17 -17.39
C GLN A 195 -7.22 11.15 -18.42
N HIS A 196 -6.44 10.15 -18.02
CA HIS A 196 -5.91 9.16 -18.94
C HIS A 196 -6.92 8.00 -19.18
N PRO A 197 -7.04 7.47 -20.42
CA PRO A 197 -7.95 6.36 -20.72
C PRO A 197 -7.74 5.13 -19.84
N THR A 198 -6.48 4.79 -19.55
CA THR A 198 -6.14 3.66 -18.66
C THR A 198 -6.65 3.89 -17.23
N THR A 199 -6.53 5.12 -16.71
CA THR A 199 -7.06 5.47 -15.39
C THR A 199 -8.57 5.38 -15.36
N ARG A 200 -9.27 5.90 -16.40
CA ARG A 200 -10.73 5.80 -16.53
C ARG A 200 -11.20 4.36 -16.49
N ARG A 201 -10.53 3.48 -17.23
CA ARG A 201 -10.84 2.05 -17.23
C ARG A 201 -10.68 1.44 -15.83
N PHE A 202 -9.57 1.70 -15.13
CA PHE A 202 -9.36 1.17 -13.78
C PHE A 202 -10.40 1.67 -12.77
N VAL A 203 -10.79 2.94 -12.86
CA VAL A 203 -11.81 3.51 -11.99
C VAL A 203 -13.18 2.87 -12.28
N SER A 204 -13.59 2.76 -13.56
CA SER A 204 -14.86 2.16 -13.92
C SER A 204 -14.94 0.66 -13.56
N GLU A 205 -13.88 -0.11 -13.79
CA GLU A 205 -13.81 -1.53 -13.38
C GLU A 205 -13.97 -1.69 -11.84
N SER A 206 -13.49 -0.74 -11.04
CA SER A 206 -13.59 -0.80 -9.58
C SER A 206 -14.95 -0.39 -9.03
N GLU A 207 -15.73 0.35 -9.79
CA GLU A 207 -17.02 0.86 -9.31
C GLU A 207 -18.16 -0.16 -9.45
N HIS A 208 -17.93 -1.29 -10.14
CA HIS A 208 -18.92 -2.34 -10.42
C HIS A 208 -20.23 -1.78 -10.99
N VAL A 209 -20.19 -0.56 -11.53
CA VAL A 209 -21.32 0.07 -12.19
C VAL A 209 -21.32 -0.42 -13.63
N ASP A 210 -22.14 -1.41 -13.92
CA ASP A 210 -22.49 -1.73 -15.31
C ASP A 210 -23.32 -0.55 -15.87
N GLU A 211 -22.61 0.44 -16.45
CA GLU A 211 -23.26 1.59 -17.08
C GLU A 211 -24.31 1.15 -18.10
N GLY A 212 -24.10 0.00 -18.76
CA GLY A 212 -25.07 -0.58 -19.68
C GLY A 212 -26.32 -1.13 -18.98
N ALA A 213 -26.23 -1.63 -17.74
CA ALA A 213 -27.39 -2.03 -16.94
C ALA A 213 -28.16 -0.82 -16.45
N LEU A 214 -27.49 0.21 -15.94
CA LEU A 214 -28.11 1.47 -15.52
C LEU A 214 -28.88 2.12 -16.69
N HIS A 215 -28.29 2.23 -17.87
CA HIS A 215 -29.00 2.78 -19.03
C HIS A 215 -30.22 1.96 -19.42
N ARG A 216 -30.15 0.62 -19.38
CA ARG A 216 -31.28 -0.25 -19.71
C ARG A 216 -32.46 -0.11 -18.76
N ASP A 217 -32.21 0.04 -17.48
CA ASP A 217 -33.25 0.15 -16.45
C ASP A 217 -33.95 1.51 -16.45
N PHE A 218 -33.26 2.58 -16.91
CA PHE A 218 -33.76 3.95 -16.90
C PHE A 218 -34.22 4.48 -18.27
N ASP A 219 -33.87 3.83 -19.39
CA ASP A 219 -34.34 4.23 -20.73
C ASP A 219 -35.88 4.23 -20.84
N ALA A 220 -36.58 3.46 -20.00
CA ALA A 220 -38.03 3.40 -19.95
C ALA A 220 -38.69 4.57 -19.18
N VAL A 221 -37.95 5.34 -18.42
CA VAL A 221 -38.52 6.34 -17.47
C VAL A 221 -38.41 7.79 -17.98
N GLY A 222 -37.67 8.04 -19.06
CA GLY A 222 -37.55 9.37 -19.68
C GLY A 222 -37.01 10.42 -18.70
N GLY A 223 -35.72 10.44 -18.42
CA GLY A 223 -35.09 11.38 -17.51
C GLY A 223 -33.60 11.53 -17.79
N ARG A 224 -32.90 12.32 -16.98
CA ARG A 224 -31.44 12.44 -17.01
C ARG A 224 -30.87 11.70 -15.83
N ILE A 225 -29.94 10.79 -16.10
CA ILE A 225 -29.16 10.12 -15.04
C ILE A 225 -28.11 11.12 -14.52
N VAL A 226 -28.14 11.37 -13.21
CA VAL A 226 -27.17 12.23 -12.53
C VAL A 226 -26.41 11.39 -11.51
N ARG A 227 -25.09 11.38 -11.60
CA ARG A 227 -24.23 10.74 -10.61
C ARG A 227 -23.80 11.76 -9.55
N LEU A 228 -24.10 11.48 -8.30
CA LEU A 228 -23.68 12.28 -7.17
C LEU A 228 -22.52 11.56 -6.45
N THR A 229 -21.45 12.29 -6.19
CA THR A 229 -20.30 11.78 -5.44
C THR A 229 -20.06 12.65 -4.22
N PHE A 230 -20.12 12.06 -3.03
CA PHE A 230 -19.91 12.74 -1.77
C PHE A 230 -18.48 12.52 -1.28
N LEU A 231 -17.86 13.55 -0.68
CA LEU A 231 -16.50 13.53 -0.17
C LEU A 231 -16.48 13.79 1.34
N GLY A 232 -15.81 12.92 2.08
CA GLY A 232 -15.58 13.14 3.52
C GLY A 232 -16.84 13.16 4.38
N GLY A 233 -16.94 14.16 5.25
CA GLY A 233 -18.04 14.33 6.21
C GLY A 233 -19.40 14.58 5.60
N ASP A 234 -19.44 15.14 4.40
CA ASP A 234 -20.66 15.50 3.68
C ASP A 234 -21.54 14.30 3.30
N THR A 235 -20.97 13.10 3.39
CA THR A 235 -21.69 11.84 3.13
C THR A 235 -22.88 11.62 4.06
N TYR A 236 -22.90 12.24 5.23
CA TYR A 236 -23.94 12.10 6.24
C TYR A 236 -24.96 13.25 6.23
N GLU A 237 -24.78 14.29 5.42
CA GLU A 237 -25.75 15.37 5.30
C GLU A 237 -26.90 14.95 4.35
N PRO A 238 -28.16 15.26 4.68
CA PRO A 238 -29.30 14.95 3.83
C PRO A 238 -29.39 15.91 2.61
N LEU A 239 -28.34 15.89 1.77
CA LEU A 239 -28.16 16.78 0.62
C LEU A 239 -29.29 16.67 -0.38
N LEU A 240 -29.80 15.46 -0.68
CA LEU A 240 -30.92 15.27 -1.60
C LEU A 240 -32.17 15.99 -1.12
N GLY A 241 -32.49 15.88 0.17
CA GLY A 241 -33.63 16.59 0.75
C GLY A 241 -33.44 18.13 0.81
N SER A 242 -32.19 18.60 0.88
CA SER A 242 -31.86 20.02 0.82
C SER A 242 -31.98 20.56 -0.61
N VAL A 243 -31.45 19.83 -1.60
CA VAL A 243 -31.54 20.19 -3.02
C VAL A 243 -33.02 20.18 -3.49
N ALA A 244 -33.78 19.12 -3.15
CA ALA A 244 -35.21 19.03 -3.48
C ALA A 244 -35.99 20.25 -2.95
N ARG A 245 -35.77 20.62 -1.69
CA ARG A 245 -36.40 21.82 -1.10
C ARG A 245 -36.00 23.14 -1.75
N GLN A 246 -34.75 23.28 -2.20
CA GLN A 246 -34.26 24.50 -2.83
C GLN A 246 -34.67 24.63 -4.30
N THR A 247 -34.81 23.51 -4.99
CA THR A 247 -35.10 23.47 -6.44
C THR A 247 -36.59 23.23 -6.74
N GLY A 248 -37.39 22.84 -5.74
CA GLY A 248 -38.81 22.51 -5.94
C GLY A 248 -39.02 21.24 -6.77
N VAL A 249 -38.04 20.34 -6.81
CA VAL A 249 -38.12 19.03 -7.49
C VAL A 249 -38.48 18.01 -6.42
N ASP A 250 -39.65 17.39 -6.54
CA ASP A 250 -40.10 16.23 -5.74
C ASP A 250 -39.47 14.92 -6.23
#